data_9339b5374c0211c7149b304051be2e12
#
_entry.id   9339b5374c0211c7149b304051be2e12
#
_cell.length_a   1.000
_cell.length_b   1.000
_cell.length_c   1.000
_cell.angle_alpha   90.00
_cell.angle_beta   90.00
_cell.angle_gamma   90.00
#
_symmetry.space_group_name_H-M   'P 1'
#
loop_
_entity.id
_entity.type
_entity.pdbx_description
1 polymer ?
#
loop_
_entity_poly.entity_id
_entity_poly.type
_entity_poly.pdbx_seq_one_letter_code
_entity_poly.pdbx_strand_id
1 'polypeptide(L)'
;MQQLEEISARIAAARRARGWTQGELARQVGVSRSAVAQWETGRAGQVTANLARIAAVLDVGVEYLMHGEDKRAPVQAINAEETAMLRLFRACGAEDRQILLRTARRLSQGA
;
A
#
# COMPACT_ATOMS: atom_id res chain seq x y z
N MET A 1 14.53 3.34 -17.04
CA MET A 1 14.83 2.09 -16.34
C MET A 1 14.82 2.24 -14.84
N GLN A 2 15.44 3.29 -14.29
CA GLN A 2 15.34 3.57 -12.87
C GLN A 2 13.89 3.72 -12.40
N GLN A 3 13.05 4.30 -13.23
CA GLN A 3 11.65 4.54 -12.88
C GLN A 3 10.87 3.23 -12.64
N LEU A 4 11.12 2.20 -13.46
CA LEU A 4 10.47 0.91 -13.29
C LEU A 4 10.92 0.22 -12.00
N GLU A 5 12.21 0.30 -11.68
CA GLU A 5 12.74 -0.25 -10.43
C GLU A 5 12.14 0.44 -9.22
N GLU A 6 11.98 1.75 -9.29
CA GLU A 6 11.38 2.52 -8.20
C GLU A 6 9.91 2.19 -8.01
N ILE A 7 9.15 2.05 -9.12
CA ILE A 7 7.76 1.64 -9.07
C ILE A 7 7.64 0.24 -8.44
N SER A 8 8.48 -0.69 -8.87
CA SER A 8 8.51 -2.05 -8.35
C SER A 8 8.77 -2.08 -6.85
N ALA A 9 9.73 -1.30 -6.40
CA ALA A 9 10.06 -1.19 -4.98
C ALA A 9 8.91 -0.61 -4.18
N ARG A 10 8.20 0.38 -4.72
CA ARG A 10 7.06 1.00 -4.04
C ARG A 10 5.86 0.07 -3.96
N ILE A 11 5.62 -0.72 -5.00
CA ILE A 11 4.57 -1.75 -4.96
C ILE A 11 4.87 -2.76 -3.86
N ALA A 12 6.10 -3.26 -3.81
CA ALA A 12 6.51 -4.23 -2.79
C ALA A 12 6.40 -3.64 -1.39
N ALA A 13 6.85 -2.40 -1.21
CA ALA A 13 6.77 -1.71 0.08
C ALA A 13 5.33 -1.52 0.54
N ALA A 14 4.45 -1.08 -0.37
CA ALA A 14 3.04 -0.88 -0.05
C ALA A 14 2.35 -2.20 0.27
N ARG A 15 2.69 -3.28 -0.45
CA ARG A 15 2.17 -4.61 -0.16
C ARG A 15 2.57 -5.07 1.24
N ARG A 16 3.85 -4.93 1.56
CA ARG A 16 4.37 -5.33 2.88
C ARG A 16 3.77 -4.50 3.99
N ALA A 17 3.54 -3.21 3.73
CA ALA A 17 2.90 -2.32 4.69
C ALA A 17 1.48 -2.77 5.02
N ARG A 18 0.80 -3.48 4.11
CA ARG A 18 -0.51 -4.05 4.38
C ARG A 18 -0.43 -5.44 5.02
N GLY A 19 0.76 -5.99 5.18
CA GLY A 19 0.96 -7.33 5.72
C GLY A 19 0.55 -8.43 4.74
N TRP A 20 0.56 -8.14 3.44
CA TRP A 20 0.13 -9.09 2.42
C TRP A 20 1.30 -9.83 1.81
N THR A 21 1.07 -11.10 1.43
CA THR A 21 1.98 -11.85 0.57
C THR A 21 1.74 -11.44 -0.88
N GLN A 22 2.66 -11.84 -1.76
CA GLN A 22 2.48 -11.63 -3.20
C GLN A 22 1.19 -12.29 -3.70
N GLY A 23 0.88 -13.48 -3.18
CA GLY A 23 -0.36 -14.18 -3.54
C GLY A 23 -1.61 -13.44 -3.12
N GLU A 24 -1.58 -12.80 -1.95
CA GLU A 24 -2.71 -12.01 -1.47
C GLU A 24 -2.94 -10.78 -2.35
N LEU A 25 -1.86 -10.07 -2.71
CA LEU A 25 -1.96 -8.94 -3.64
C LEU A 25 -2.50 -9.40 -4.99
N ALA A 26 -2.00 -10.53 -5.50
CA ALA A 26 -2.44 -11.09 -6.77
C ALA A 26 -3.94 -11.34 -6.78
N ARG A 27 -4.49 -11.93 -5.71
CA ARG A 27 -5.92 -12.17 -5.59
C ARG A 27 -6.72 -10.88 -5.60
N GLN A 28 -6.23 -9.87 -4.88
CA GLN A 28 -6.94 -8.60 -4.78
C GLN A 28 -6.96 -7.85 -6.11
N VAL A 29 -5.88 -7.92 -6.87
CA VAL A 29 -5.79 -7.28 -8.18
C VAL A 29 -6.49 -8.10 -9.27
N GLY A 30 -6.57 -9.42 -9.09
CA GLY A 30 -7.16 -10.32 -10.07
C GLY A 30 -6.14 -10.83 -11.09
N VAL A 31 -4.91 -11.06 -10.67
CA VAL A 31 -3.82 -11.56 -11.53
C VAL A 31 -3.14 -12.75 -10.86
N SER A 32 -2.19 -13.37 -11.55
CA SER A 32 -1.41 -14.48 -11.00
C SER A 32 -0.35 -13.97 -10.03
N ARG A 33 0.06 -14.84 -9.11
CA ARG A 33 1.18 -14.53 -8.22
C ARG A 33 2.45 -14.24 -9.00
N SER A 34 2.67 -14.96 -10.11
CA SER A 34 3.81 -14.74 -10.98
C SER A 34 3.85 -13.32 -11.53
N ALA A 35 2.68 -12.77 -11.87
CA ALA A 35 2.59 -11.39 -12.35
C ALA A 35 3.05 -10.41 -11.28
N VAL A 36 2.62 -10.60 -10.03
CA VAL A 36 3.03 -9.74 -8.92
C VAL A 36 4.54 -9.86 -8.70
N ALA A 37 5.08 -11.07 -8.72
CA ALA A 37 6.52 -11.29 -8.57
C ALA A 37 7.31 -10.55 -9.66
N GLN A 38 6.83 -10.58 -10.89
CA GLN A 38 7.46 -9.85 -11.99
C GLN A 38 7.39 -8.34 -11.78
N TRP A 39 6.26 -7.84 -11.31
CA TRP A 39 6.12 -6.40 -11.02
C TRP A 39 7.15 -5.95 -9.97
N GLU A 40 7.35 -6.76 -8.95
CA GLU A 40 8.23 -6.40 -7.84
C GLU A 40 9.72 -6.58 -8.17
N THR A 41 10.04 -7.26 -9.26
CA THR A 41 11.44 -7.43 -9.70
C THR A 41 11.85 -6.45 -10.80
N GLY A 42 10.96 -5.56 -11.19
CA GLY A 42 11.25 -4.57 -12.23
C GLY A 42 11.22 -5.11 -13.65
N ARG A 43 10.75 -6.36 -13.84
CA ARG A 43 10.73 -7.00 -15.17
C ARG A 43 9.40 -6.87 -15.89
N ALA A 44 8.45 -6.17 -15.31
CA ALA A 44 7.09 -6.20 -15.83
C ALA A 44 6.84 -5.04 -16.78
N GLY A 45 6.78 -5.33 -18.05
CA GLY A 45 6.29 -4.38 -19.05
C GLY A 45 4.81 -4.05 -18.87
N GLN A 46 4.09 -4.79 -18.02
CA GLN A 46 2.64 -4.63 -17.85
C GLN A 46 2.24 -3.91 -16.56
N VAL A 47 3.20 -3.47 -15.78
CA VAL A 47 2.90 -2.70 -14.56
C VAL A 47 2.06 -1.48 -14.88
N THR A 48 2.41 -0.77 -15.93
CA THR A 48 1.72 0.47 -16.32
C THR A 48 0.23 0.23 -16.61
N ALA A 49 -0.08 -0.88 -17.30
CA ALA A 49 -1.46 -1.21 -17.64
C ALA A 49 -2.34 -1.48 -16.41
N ASN A 50 -1.73 -1.96 -15.33
CA ASN A 50 -2.45 -2.32 -14.11
C ASN A 50 -2.27 -1.31 -12.98
N LEU A 51 -1.55 -0.23 -13.23
CA LEU A 51 -1.10 0.68 -12.18
C LEU A 51 -2.27 1.28 -11.39
N ALA A 52 -3.31 1.72 -12.08
CA ALA A 52 -4.48 2.29 -11.41
C ALA A 52 -5.16 1.27 -10.50
N ARG A 53 -5.28 0.02 -10.95
CA ARG A 53 -5.89 -1.04 -10.16
C ARG A 53 -5.01 -1.42 -8.97
N ILE A 54 -3.70 -1.51 -9.18
CA ILE A 54 -2.74 -1.78 -8.12
C ILE A 54 -2.83 -0.69 -7.04
N ALA A 55 -2.84 0.57 -7.45
CA ALA A 55 -2.93 1.70 -6.54
C ALA A 55 -4.22 1.66 -5.72
N ALA A 56 -5.35 1.36 -6.37
CA ALA A 56 -6.64 1.28 -5.70
C ALA A 56 -6.66 0.16 -4.66
N VAL A 57 -6.12 -1.01 -5.01
CA VAL A 57 -6.08 -2.17 -4.11
C VAL A 57 -5.17 -1.92 -2.92
N LEU A 58 -4.03 -1.26 -3.17
CA LEU A 58 -3.06 -0.94 -2.12
C LEU A 58 -3.44 0.31 -1.32
N ASP A 59 -4.49 1.00 -1.73
CA ASP A 59 -4.96 2.25 -1.11
C ASP A 59 -3.86 3.32 -1.08
N VAL A 60 -3.19 3.47 -2.21
CA VAL A 60 -2.19 4.52 -2.41
C VAL A 60 -2.52 5.28 -3.68
N GLY A 61 -1.92 6.45 -3.85
CA GLY A 61 -2.11 7.23 -5.07
C GLY A 61 -1.27 6.66 -6.22
N VAL A 62 -1.77 6.77 -7.44
CA VAL A 62 -1.01 6.41 -8.63
C VAL A 62 0.29 7.24 -8.70
N GLU A 63 0.19 8.52 -8.35
CA GLU A 63 1.35 9.43 -8.31
C GLU A 63 2.43 8.92 -7.34
N TYR A 64 2.01 8.38 -6.19
CA TYR A 64 2.95 7.82 -5.23
C TYR A 64 3.71 6.65 -5.84
N LEU A 65 3.01 5.73 -6.52
CA LEU A 65 3.66 4.58 -7.15
C LEU A 65 4.61 5.00 -8.25
N MET A 66 4.22 5.99 -9.05
CA MET A 66 5.04 6.44 -10.19
C MET A 66 6.22 7.30 -9.77
N HIS A 67 6.02 8.20 -8.82
CA HIS A 67 7.01 9.25 -8.53
C HIS A 67 7.42 9.34 -7.07
N GLY A 68 6.79 8.55 -6.19
CA GLY A 68 7.08 8.60 -4.75
C GLY A 68 6.46 9.78 -4.04
N GLU A 69 5.63 10.56 -4.72
CA GLU A 69 4.95 11.72 -4.15
C GLU A 69 3.47 11.42 -3.95
N ASP A 70 2.97 11.72 -2.78
CA ASP A 70 1.54 11.61 -2.51
C ASP A 70 0.95 13.01 -2.60
N LYS A 71 0.23 13.27 -3.68
CA LYS A 71 -0.39 14.57 -3.94
C LYS A 71 -1.72 14.75 -3.22
N ARG A 72 -2.19 13.72 -2.51
CA ARG A 72 -3.38 13.86 -1.69
C ARG A 72 -3.06 14.78 -0.52
N ALA A 73 -4.04 15.57 -0.09
CA ALA A 73 -3.84 16.42 1.06
C ALA A 73 -3.45 15.57 2.27
N PRO A 74 -2.40 15.95 3.02
CA PRO A 74 -2.03 15.19 4.20
C PRO A 74 -3.16 15.21 5.23
N VAL A 75 -3.44 14.05 5.79
CA VAL A 75 -4.42 13.93 6.87
C VAL A 75 -3.74 14.28 8.17
N GLN A 76 -4.29 15.23 8.89
CA GLN A 76 -3.75 15.67 10.16
C GLN A 76 -4.75 15.39 11.28
N ALA A 77 -4.22 15.14 12.48
CA ALA A 77 -5.06 14.98 13.66
C ALA A 77 -5.77 16.30 13.96
N ILE A 78 -7.08 16.22 14.17
CA ILE A 78 -7.91 17.41 14.43
C ILE A 78 -8.43 17.45 15.86
N ASN A 79 -8.22 16.40 16.65
CA ASN A 79 -8.69 16.37 18.05
C ASN A 79 -7.77 15.49 18.91
N ALA A 80 -8.06 15.47 20.21
CA ALA A 80 -7.23 14.74 21.18
C ALA A 80 -7.26 13.23 20.97
N GLU A 81 -8.39 12.66 20.54
CA GLU A 81 -8.50 11.22 20.27
C GLU A 81 -7.59 10.81 19.11
N GLU A 82 -7.59 11.59 18.06
CA GLU A 82 -6.74 11.32 16.90
C GLU A 82 -5.27 11.46 17.25
N THR A 83 -4.93 12.48 18.06
CA THR A 83 -3.56 12.67 18.52
C THR A 83 -3.12 11.48 19.37
N ALA A 84 -3.98 11.01 20.27
CA ALA A 84 -3.69 9.85 21.11
C ALA A 84 -3.48 8.60 20.26
N MET A 85 -4.32 8.39 19.24
CA MET A 85 -4.19 7.25 18.34
C MET A 85 -2.86 7.27 17.59
N LEU A 86 -2.44 8.45 17.10
CA LEU A 86 -1.16 8.58 16.43
C LEU A 86 0.02 8.25 17.34
N ARG A 87 -0.02 8.70 18.57
CA ARG A 87 1.03 8.40 19.54
C ARG A 87 1.11 6.92 19.86
N LEU A 88 -0.05 6.30 20.06
CA LEU A 88 -0.11 4.86 20.32
C LEU A 88 0.38 4.05 19.13
N PHE A 89 -0.03 4.45 17.92
CA PHE A 89 0.39 3.80 16.69
C PHE A 89 1.91 3.87 16.53
N ARG A 90 2.49 5.04 16.77
CA ARG A 90 3.95 5.23 16.68
C ARG A 90 4.72 4.43 17.71
N ALA A 91 4.11 4.16 18.87
CA ALA A 91 4.73 3.35 19.91
C ALA A 91 4.70 1.86 19.61
N CYS A 92 3.86 1.42 18.69
CA CYS A 92 3.73 0.01 18.33
C CYS A 92 4.86 -0.43 17.40
N GLY A 93 5.21 -1.73 17.46
CA GLY A 93 6.09 -2.34 16.48
C GLY A 93 5.40 -2.51 15.14
N ALA A 94 6.18 -2.89 14.12
CA ALA A 94 5.68 -2.99 12.75
C ALA A 94 4.51 -3.96 12.61
N GLU A 95 4.57 -5.11 13.27
CA GLU A 95 3.50 -6.11 13.20
C GLU A 95 2.20 -5.58 13.82
N ASP A 96 2.32 -4.94 14.98
CA ASP A 96 1.16 -4.40 15.67
C ASP A 96 0.51 -3.26 14.88
N ARG A 97 1.31 -2.43 14.23
CA ARG A 97 0.80 -1.38 13.33
C ARG A 97 -0.05 -1.97 12.22
N GLN A 98 0.37 -3.10 11.66
CA GLN A 98 -0.39 -3.76 10.60
C GLN A 98 -1.73 -4.29 11.12
N ILE A 99 -1.73 -4.84 12.33
CA ILE A 99 -2.97 -5.29 12.98
C ILE A 99 -3.93 -4.12 13.17
N LEU A 100 -3.43 -3.00 13.67
CA LEU A 100 -4.24 -1.80 13.87
C LEU A 100 -4.83 -1.27 12.57
N LEU A 101 -4.01 -1.19 11.53
CA LEU A 101 -4.48 -0.71 10.23
C LEU A 101 -5.54 -1.64 9.64
N ARG A 102 -5.32 -2.94 9.73
CA ARG A 102 -6.27 -3.94 9.25
C ARG A 102 -7.60 -3.84 9.98
N THR A 103 -7.54 -3.73 11.30
CA THR A 103 -8.73 -3.59 12.14
C THR A 103 -9.49 -2.32 11.81
N ALA A 104 -8.77 -1.20 11.70
CA ALA A 104 -9.38 0.09 11.39
C ALA A 104 -10.08 0.07 10.03
N ARG A 105 -9.43 -0.53 9.02
CA ARG A 105 -10.04 -0.66 7.69
C ARG A 105 -11.31 -1.47 7.73
N ARG A 106 -11.28 -2.60 8.45
CA ARG A 106 -12.45 -3.46 8.59
C ARG A 106 -13.61 -2.71 9.25
N LEU A 107 -13.32 -2.00 10.33
CA LEU A 107 -14.34 -1.25 11.06
C LEU A 107 -14.93 -0.12 10.21
N SER A 108 -14.09 0.58 9.44
CA SER A 108 -14.55 1.68 8.60
C SER A 108 -15.44 1.20 7.45
N GLN A 109 -15.21 -0.04 6.97
CA GLN A 109 -15.98 -0.61 5.88
C GLN A 109 -17.24 -1.32 6.39
N GLY A 110 -17.24 -1.79 7.60
CA GLY A 110 -18.33 -2.56 8.18
C GLY A 110 -19.47 -1.73 8.72
N ALA A 111 -19.32 -0.43 8.71
CA ALA A 111 -20.35 0.48 9.25
C ALA A 111 -21.54 0.71 8.29
#